data_32cd0f320d1788f8a66012093fac5e8f
#
_entry.id   32cd0f320d1788f8a66012093fac5e8f
#
_cell.length_a   1.000
_cell.length_b   1.000
_cell.length_c   1.000
_cell.angle_alpha   90.00
_cell.angle_beta   90.00
_cell.angle_gamma   90.00
#
_symmetry.space_group_name_H-M   'P 1'
#
loop_
_entity.id
_entity.type
_entity.pdbx_description
1 polymer ?
#
loop_
_entity_poly.entity_id
_entity_poly.type
_entity_poly.pdbx_seq_one_letter_code
_entity_poly.pdbx_strand_id
1 'polypeptide(L)'
;MKLSKAGADLMHQFEGYRTRPYLCPAHIWTIGYGHVLYQDQIRLPMARVPDKDIPMIRKEMPLKPEDNRVWSKQEIEELFAQDVASFERGVLRLIPGVVGRQGSFDALVSISYNFGLGNLQRSTIRMKANRGEWEAAAEAFMQWTKGGGKELPGLVRRRKAERALFLSQ
;
A
#
# COMPACT_ATOMS: atom_id res chain seq x y z
N MET A 1 -10.89 -8.97 11.39
CA MET A 1 -11.48 -8.46 10.13
C MET A 1 -10.55 -8.79 8.99
N LYS A 2 -11.10 -8.91 7.79
CA LYS A 2 -10.39 -9.13 6.54
C LYS A 2 -10.84 -8.09 5.52
N LEU A 3 -9.97 -7.77 4.56
CA LEU A 3 -10.30 -6.90 3.44
C LEU A 3 -11.51 -7.47 2.69
N SER A 4 -12.54 -6.65 2.50
CA SER A 4 -13.71 -7.06 1.74
C SER A 4 -13.44 -7.03 0.22
N LYS A 5 -14.38 -7.60 -0.55
CA LYS A 5 -14.32 -7.47 -2.02
C LYS A 5 -14.32 -6.01 -2.47
N ALA A 6 -15.13 -5.14 -1.83
CA ALA A 6 -15.17 -3.72 -2.15
C ALA A 6 -13.83 -3.03 -1.88
N GLY A 7 -13.18 -3.35 -0.77
CA GLY A 7 -11.84 -2.86 -0.46
C GLY A 7 -10.80 -3.35 -1.46
N ALA A 8 -10.82 -4.64 -1.82
CA ALA A 8 -9.92 -5.20 -2.82
C ALA A 8 -10.13 -4.56 -4.20
N ASP A 9 -11.37 -4.42 -4.65
CA ASP A 9 -11.70 -3.79 -5.95
C ASP A 9 -11.19 -2.33 -6.01
N LEU A 10 -11.35 -1.58 -4.91
CA LEU A 10 -10.82 -0.22 -4.82
C LEU A 10 -9.28 -0.22 -4.93
N MET A 11 -8.60 -1.09 -4.19
CA MET A 11 -7.14 -1.19 -4.25
C MET A 11 -6.66 -1.57 -5.65
N HIS A 12 -7.27 -2.55 -6.29
CA HIS A 12 -6.95 -2.97 -7.66
C HIS A 12 -7.12 -1.85 -8.68
N GLN A 13 -8.09 -0.96 -8.48
CA GLN A 13 -8.31 0.19 -9.36
C GLN A 13 -7.13 1.17 -9.37
N PHE A 14 -6.43 1.31 -8.24
CA PHE A 14 -5.34 2.28 -8.07
C PHE A 14 -3.94 1.68 -8.09
N GLU A 15 -3.81 0.37 -7.86
CA GLU A 15 -2.52 -0.32 -7.97
C GLU A 15 -2.29 -0.80 -9.41
N GLY A 16 -1.04 -0.67 -9.88
CA GLY A 16 -0.69 -1.21 -11.20
C GLY A 16 -0.73 -2.73 -11.19
N TYR A 17 -1.20 -3.33 -12.28
CA TYR A 17 -1.22 -4.79 -12.47
C TYR A 17 -0.23 -5.22 -13.54
N ARG A 18 0.73 -6.07 -13.17
CA ARG A 18 1.74 -6.61 -14.08
C ARG A 18 1.80 -8.13 -13.97
N THR A 19 1.80 -8.81 -15.11
CA THR A 19 1.91 -10.27 -15.18
C THR A 19 3.34 -10.77 -15.35
N ARG A 20 4.28 -9.87 -15.65
CA ARG A 20 5.71 -10.17 -15.69
C ARG A 20 6.47 -9.31 -14.69
N PRO A 21 7.56 -9.81 -14.11
CA PRO A 21 8.41 -9.01 -13.23
C PRO A 21 8.93 -7.76 -13.93
N TYR A 22 9.02 -6.69 -13.15
CA TYR A 22 9.55 -5.40 -13.61
C TYR A 22 10.34 -4.73 -12.49
N LEU A 23 11.23 -3.83 -12.86
CA LEU A 23 11.90 -2.95 -11.89
C LEU A 23 11.00 -1.75 -11.59
N CYS A 24 10.60 -1.59 -10.33
CA CYS A 24 9.87 -0.40 -9.91
C CYS A 24 10.78 0.85 -9.95
N PRO A 25 10.26 2.07 -9.77
CA PRO A 25 11.11 3.28 -9.74
C PRO A 25 12.25 3.24 -8.72
N ALA A 26 12.10 2.46 -7.64
CA ALA A 26 13.15 2.21 -6.65
C ALA A 26 14.13 1.09 -7.06
N HIS A 27 14.06 0.61 -8.30
CA HIS A 27 14.87 -0.49 -8.83
C HIS A 27 14.78 -1.80 -8.05
N ILE A 28 13.57 -2.13 -7.56
CA ILE A 28 13.26 -3.38 -6.87
C ILE A 28 12.44 -4.26 -7.81
N TRP A 29 12.81 -5.55 -7.93
CA TRP A 29 12.03 -6.51 -8.70
C TRP A 29 10.65 -6.71 -8.10
N THR A 30 9.63 -6.43 -8.89
CA THR A 30 8.24 -6.34 -8.47
C THR A 30 7.35 -7.12 -9.41
N ILE A 31 6.26 -7.68 -8.92
CA ILE A 31 5.26 -8.41 -9.69
C ILE A 31 3.84 -8.06 -9.22
N GLY A 32 2.86 -8.21 -10.10
CA GLY A 32 1.44 -8.09 -9.77
C GLY A 32 1.04 -6.69 -9.35
N TYR A 33 0.46 -6.57 -8.16
CA TYR A 33 0.00 -5.31 -7.56
C TYR A 33 1.06 -4.65 -6.67
N GLY A 34 2.32 -4.75 -7.04
CA GLY A 34 3.40 -4.14 -6.28
C GLY A 34 4.09 -5.09 -5.28
N HIS A 35 3.92 -6.41 -5.45
CA HIS A 35 4.62 -7.39 -4.61
C HIS A 35 6.13 -7.40 -4.90
N VAL A 36 6.92 -7.25 -3.85
CA VAL A 36 8.39 -7.31 -3.94
C VAL A 36 8.83 -8.77 -3.98
N LEU A 37 9.47 -9.18 -5.08
CA LEU A 37 9.94 -10.55 -5.27
C LEU A 37 11.08 -10.91 -4.33
N TYR A 38 12.02 -9.99 -4.12
CA TYR A 38 13.22 -10.26 -3.32
C TYR A 38 13.32 -9.29 -2.17
N GLN A 39 12.96 -9.76 -0.97
CA GLN A 39 12.98 -8.93 0.25
C GLN A 39 14.37 -8.41 0.60
N ASP A 40 15.42 -9.10 0.18
CA ASP A 40 16.80 -8.68 0.40
C ASP A 40 17.15 -7.37 -0.31
N GLN A 41 16.48 -7.05 -1.42
CA GLN A 41 16.63 -5.75 -2.08
C GLN A 41 16.18 -4.58 -1.19
N ILE A 42 15.16 -4.80 -0.34
CA ILE A 42 14.68 -3.77 0.60
C ILE A 42 15.66 -3.60 1.77
N ARG A 43 16.32 -4.68 2.17
CA ARG A 43 17.21 -4.71 3.33
C ARG A 43 18.59 -4.13 3.07
N LEU A 44 18.92 -3.78 1.83
CA LEU A 44 20.16 -3.08 1.56
C LEU A 44 20.18 -1.78 2.39
N PRO A 45 21.30 -1.46 3.08
CA PRO A 45 21.38 -0.32 3.99
C PRO A 45 21.37 1.01 3.21
N MET A 46 20.21 1.35 2.70
CA MET A 46 19.98 2.50 1.81
C MET A 46 20.36 3.83 2.45
N ALA A 47 20.30 3.94 3.78
CA ALA A 47 20.70 5.16 4.51
C ALA A 47 22.19 5.52 4.35
N ARG A 48 23.02 4.59 3.84
CA ARG A 48 24.46 4.78 3.63
C ARG A 48 24.87 4.82 2.15
N VAL A 49 23.90 4.68 1.24
CA VAL A 49 24.15 4.66 -0.21
C VAL A 49 23.68 5.97 -0.80
N PRO A 50 24.56 6.72 -1.50
CA PRO A 50 24.14 7.91 -2.24
C PRO A 50 23.06 7.57 -3.25
N ASP A 51 22.03 8.42 -3.40
CA ASP A 51 20.88 8.20 -4.29
C ASP A 51 21.28 7.83 -5.73
N LYS A 52 22.38 8.42 -6.23
CA LYS A 52 22.95 8.14 -7.55
C LYS A 52 23.43 6.69 -7.73
N ASP A 53 23.82 6.02 -6.64
CA ASP A 53 24.38 4.65 -6.65
C ASP A 53 23.31 3.59 -6.41
N ILE A 54 22.12 3.98 -5.90
CA ILE A 54 21.01 3.07 -5.62
C ILE A 54 20.60 2.25 -6.84
N PRO A 55 20.40 2.85 -8.04
CA PRO A 55 20.04 2.10 -9.24
C PRO A 55 21.11 1.07 -9.64
N MET A 56 22.38 1.37 -9.43
CA MET A 56 23.49 0.49 -9.80
C MET A 56 23.59 -0.72 -8.86
N ILE A 57 23.50 -0.49 -7.55
CA ILE A 57 23.55 -1.57 -6.55
C ILE A 57 22.38 -2.53 -6.72
N ARG A 58 21.18 -2.01 -7.01
CA ARG A 58 19.98 -2.85 -7.22
C ARG A 58 19.95 -3.54 -8.58
N LYS A 59 20.61 -3.00 -9.60
CA LYS A 59 20.81 -3.67 -10.89
C LYS A 59 21.69 -4.93 -10.78
N GLU A 60 22.55 -5.02 -9.78
CA GLU A 60 23.40 -6.18 -9.54
C GLU A 60 22.64 -7.38 -9.00
N MET A 61 21.36 -7.24 -8.61
CA MET A 61 20.49 -8.34 -8.24
C MET A 61 19.74 -8.83 -9.49
N PRO A 62 20.20 -9.88 -10.17
CA PRO A 62 19.54 -10.37 -11.37
C PRO A 62 18.19 -11.01 -11.04
N LEU A 63 17.25 -10.88 -11.97
CA LEU A 63 16.01 -11.64 -11.92
C LEU A 63 16.34 -13.13 -12.03
N LYS A 64 15.82 -13.93 -11.10
CA LYS A 64 16.01 -15.39 -11.14
C LYS A 64 15.31 -15.98 -12.37
N PRO A 65 15.91 -16.98 -13.04
CA PRO A 65 15.30 -17.61 -14.21
C PRO A 65 13.88 -18.13 -13.99
N GLU A 66 13.61 -18.71 -12.82
CA GLU A 66 12.30 -19.25 -12.44
C GLU A 66 11.22 -18.16 -12.30
N ASP A 67 11.61 -16.91 -12.01
CA ASP A 67 10.69 -15.79 -11.86
C ASP A 67 10.46 -15.04 -13.17
N ASN A 68 11.34 -15.22 -14.16
CA ASN A 68 11.27 -14.58 -15.47
C ASN A 68 10.23 -15.26 -16.39
N ARG A 69 8.97 -15.09 -16.04
CA ARG A 69 7.84 -15.71 -16.73
C ARG A 69 6.58 -14.86 -16.61
N VAL A 70 5.53 -15.24 -17.33
CA VAL A 70 4.17 -14.75 -17.11
C VAL A 70 3.62 -15.44 -15.85
N TRP A 71 3.20 -14.66 -14.87
CA TRP A 71 2.55 -15.15 -13.67
C TRP A 71 1.04 -15.20 -13.89
N SER A 72 0.37 -16.23 -13.38
CA SER A 72 -1.08 -16.35 -13.47
C SER A 72 -1.79 -15.34 -12.59
N LYS A 73 -3.04 -15.03 -12.92
CA LYS A 73 -3.88 -14.17 -12.10
C LYS A 73 -4.02 -14.72 -10.68
N GLN A 74 -4.19 -16.03 -10.53
CA GLN A 74 -4.32 -16.68 -9.22
C GLN A 74 -3.07 -16.49 -8.38
N GLU A 75 -1.88 -16.71 -8.93
CA GLU A 75 -0.61 -16.48 -8.21
C GLU A 75 -0.49 -15.03 -7.74
N ILE A 76 -0.84 -14.07 -8.59
CA ILE A 76 -0.78 -12.64 -8.27
C ILE A 76 -1.79 -12.28 -7.16
N GLU A 77 -3.00 -12.82 -7.20
CA GLU A 77 -4.01 -12.60 -6.16
C GLU A 77 -3.59 -13.22 -4.81
N GLU A 78 -2.94 -14.37 -4.83
CA GLU A 78 -2.39 -14.99 -3.62
C GLU A 78 -1.28 -14.14 -3.00
N LEU A 79 -0.37 -13.60 -3.80
CA LEU A 79 0.66 -12.66 -3.34
C LEU A 79 0.05 -11.38 -2.77
N PHE A 80 -0.95 -10.83 -3.44
CA PHE A 80 -1.68 -9.65 -2.95
C PHE A 80 -2.33 -9.91 -1.59
N ALA A 81 -2.99 -11.05 -1.43
CA ALA A 81 -3.61 -11.43 -0.15
C ALA A 81 -2.57 -11.59 0.98
N GLN A 82 -1.40 -12.15 0.68
CA GLN A 82 -0.30 -12.27 1.65
C GLN A 82 0.22 -10.89 2.08
N ASP A 83 0.44 -9.99 1.14
CA ASP A 83 0.90 -8.62 1.42
C ASP A 83 -0.12 -7.85 2.26
N VAL A 84 -1.39 -7.90 1.86
CA VAL A 84 -2.51 -7.25 2.56
C VAL A 84 -2.64 -7.72 4.00
N ALA A 85 -2.39 -9.00 4.28
CA ALA A 85 -2.54 -9.57 5.62
C ALA A 85 -1.70 -8.84 6.69
N SER A 86 -0.55 -8.30 6.34
CA SER A 86 0.29 -7.51 7.25
C SER A 86 -0.34 -6.15 7.57
N PHE A 87 -0.96 -5.52 6.57
CA PHE A 87 -1.66 -4.24 6.74
C PHE A 87 -2.97 -4.42 7.52
N GLU A 88 -3.72 -5.49 7.29
CA GLU A 88 -4.90 -5.85 8.08
C GLU A 88 -4.58 -5.92 9.58
N ARG A 89 -3.52 -6.65 9.93
CA ARG A 89 -3.07 -6.75 11.32
C ARG A 89 -2.60 -5.40 11.87
N GLY A 90 -1.89 -4.63 11.06
CA GLY A 90 -1.39 -3.31 11.43
C GLY A 90 -2.52 -2.32 11.71
N VAL A 91 -3.55 -2.30 10.88
CA VAL A 91 -4.73 -1.44 11.05
C VAL A 91 -5.46 -1.79 12.34
N LEU A 92 -5.75 -3.07 12.58
CA LEU A 92 -6.42 -3.52 13.81
C LEU A 92 -5.63 -3.16 15.08
N ARG A 93 -4.29 -3.24 15.02
CA ARG A 93 -3.42 -2.84 16.13
C ARG A 93 -3.44 -1.34 16.36
N LEU A 94 -3.41 -0.53 15.30
CA LEU A 94 -3.30 0.93 15.38
C LEU A 94 -4.63 1.61 15.68
N ILE A 95 -5.75 1.02 15.22
CA ILE A 95 -7.10 1.57 15.33
C ILE A 95 -8.07 0.44 15.73
N PRO A 96 -7.99 -0.06 16.98
CA PRO A 96 -8.82 -1.18 17.41
C PRO A 96 -10.33 -0.90 17.36
N GLY A 97 -10.74 0.37 17.49
CA GLY A 97 -12.14 0.78 17.38
C GLY A 97 -12.76 0.61 15.98
N VAL A 98 -11.98 0.20 14.98
CA VAL A 98 -12.49 -0.05 13.62
C VAL A 98 -13.28 -1.36 13.51
N VAL A 99 -13.22 -2.22 14.52
CA VAL A 99 -13.95 -3.49 14.53
C VAL A 99 -15.46 -3.23 14.37
N GLY A 100 -16.07 -3.91 13.39
CA GLY A 100 -17.48 -3.72 13.03
C GLY A 100 -17.75 -2.64 11.97
N ARG A 101 -16.72 -1.91 11.54
CA ARG A 101 -16.81 -0.84 10.53
C ARG A 101 -16.06 -1.27 9.27
N GLN A 102 -16.70 -2.12 8.44
CA GLN A 102 -16.01 -2.75 7.30
C GLN A 102 -15.47 -1.74 6.29
N GLY A 103 -16.25 -0.74 5.89
CA GLY A 103 -15.80 0.28 4.95
C GLY A 103 -14.63 1.10 5.50
N SER A 104 -14.68 1.45 6.78
CA SER A 104 -13.57 2.15 7.44
C SER A 104 -12.30 1.28 7.49
N PHE A 105 -12.45 0.00 7.79
CA PHE A 105 -11.34 -0.95 7.81
C PHE A 105 -10.70 -1.08 6.43
N ASP A 106 -11.49 -1.28 5.39
CA ASP A 106 -11.01 -1.43 4.01
C ASP A 106 -10.25 -0.18 3.53
N ALA A 107 -10.78 0.99 3.81
CA ALA A 107 -10.12 2.25 3.45
C ALA A 107 -8.79 2.44 4.19
N LEU A 108 -8.73 2.06 5.47
CA LEU A 108 -7.50 2.11 6.26
C LEU A 108 -6.45 1.12 5.76
N VAL A 109 -6.86 -0.07 5.34
CA VAL A 109 -5.97 -1.04 4.70
C VAL A 109 -5.44 -0.48 3.38
N SER A 110 -6.32 0.09 2.54
CA SER A 110 -5.93 0.68 1.25
C SER A 110 -4.92 1.81 1.41
N ILE A 111 -5.18 2.78 2.29
CA ILE A 111 -4.24 3.89 2.47
C ILE A 111 -2.92 3.42 3.08
N SER A 112 -2.97 2.45 4.01
CA SER A 112 -1.77 1.88 4.62
C SER A 112 -0.90 1.14 3.62
N TYR A 113 -1.52 0.39 2.71
CA TYR A 113 -0.82 -0.28 1.61
C TYR A 113 -0.08 0.72 0.72
N ASN A 114 -0.68 1.89 0.47
CA ASN A 114 -0.10 2.94 -0.37
C ASN A 114 1.03 3.72 0.34
N PHE A 115 0.83 4.15 1.57
CA PHE A 115 1.78 5.05 2.24
C PHE A 115 2.51 4.45 3.45
N GLY A 116 2.21 3.20 3.79
CA GLY A 116 2.85 2.46 4.88
C GLY A 116 2.20 2.67 6.26
N LEU A 117 2.29 1.64 7.09
CA LEU A 117 1.76 1.65 8.47
C LEU A 117 2.44 2.71 9.36
N GLY A 118 3.70 3.03 9.10
CA GLY A 118 4.42 4.07 9.83
C GLY A 118 3.79 5.46 9.65
N ASN A 119 3.30 5.76 8.45
CA ASN A 119 2.57 7.00 8.18
C ASN A 119 1.17 6.97 8.83
N LEU A 120 0.46 5.84 8.76
CA LEU A 120 -0.81 5.70 9.49
C LEU A 120 -0.62 5.94 10.98
N GLN A 121 0.42 5.38 11.57
CA GLN A 121 0.72 5.53 13.01
C GLN A 121 0.88 6.99 13.44
N ARG A 122 1.44 7.83 12.58
CA ARG A 122 1.68 9.27 12.86
C ARG A 122 0.57 10.18 12.35
N SER A 123 -0.44 9.62 11.68
CA SER A 123 -1.45 10.40 10.98
C SER A 123 -2.54 10.97 11.89
N THR A 124 -3.13 12.07 11.45
CA THR A 124 -4.36 12.62 12.00
C THR A 124 -5.53 11.63 11.84
N ILE A 125 -5.52 10.80 10.79
CA ILE A 125 -6.51 9.74 10.57
C ILE A 125 -6.60 8.84 11.79
N ARG A 126 -5.46 8.28 12.23
CA ARG A 126 -5.38 7.41 13.41
C ARG A 126 -5.83 8.13 14.68
N MET A 127 -5.34 9.33 14.90
CA MET A 127 -5.68 10.11 16.09
C MET A 127 -7.19 10.34 16.20
N LYS A 128 -7.82 10.75 15.10
CA LYS A 128 -9.26 11.03 15.05
C LYS A 128 -10.10 9.76 15.18
N ALA A 129 -9.75 8.70 14.45
CA ALA A 129 -10.46 7.42 14.54
C ALA A 129 -10.41 6.82 15.95
N ASN A 130 -9.27 6.88 16.63
CA ASN A 130 -9.14 6.37 18.00
C ASN A 130 -9.90 7.21 19.06
N ARG A 131 -10.31 8.42 18.71
CA ARG A 131 -11.22 9.24 19.52
C ARG A 131 -12.69 9.04 19.17
N GLY A 132 -13.00 8.19 18.18
CA GLY A 132 -14.36 8.00 17.67
C GLY A 132 -14.86 9.15 16.78
N GLU A 133 -13.97 10.05 16.38
CA GLU A 133 -14.25 11.19 15.49
C GLU A 133 -14.15 10.73 14.02
N TRP A 134 -15.06 9.86 13.57
CA TRP A 134 -14.95 9.16 12.28
C TRP A 134 -15.03 10.09 11.07
N GLU A 135 -15.91 11.08 11.09
CA GLU A 135 -16.04 12.08 10.02
C GLU A 135 -14.75 12.91 9.87
N ALA A 136 -14.19 13.34 11.00
CA ALA A 136 -12.93 14.08 11.00
C ALA A 136 -11.74 13.20 10.55
N ALA A 137 -11.76 11.91 10.89
CA ALA A 137 -10.78 10.94 10.39
C ALA A 137 -10.88 10.80 8.87
N ALA A 138 -12.11 10.71 8.32
CA ALA A 138 -12.35 10.66 6.88
C ALA A 138 -11.78 11.88 6.16
N GLU A 139 -12.01 13.09 6.67
CA GLU A 139 -11.47 14.32 6.09
C GLU A 139 -9.94 14.34 6.11
N ALA A 140 -9.31 13.74 7.11
CA ALA A 140 -7.86 13.68 7.23
C ALA A 140 -7.18 12.83 6.13
N PHE A 141 -7.90 11.97 5.40
CA PHE A 141 -7.38 11.30 4.21
C PHE A 141 -6.86 12.30 3.17
N MET A 142 -7.53 13.44 3.03
CA MET A 142 -7.19 14.46 2.04
C MET A 142 -5.88 15.21 2.34
N GLN A 143 -5.26 14.99 3.48
CA GLN A 143 -3.90 15.49 3.78
C GLN A 143 -2.80 14.70 3.04
N TRP A 144 -3.12 13.54 2.48
CA TRP A 144 -2.16 12.61 1.87
C TRP A 144 -2.29 12.53 0.34
N THR A 145 -2.22 13.69 -0.30
CA THR A 145 -2.39 13.86 -1.75
C THR A 145 -1.10 14.27 -2.47
N LYS A 146 0.01 14.41 -1.73
CA LYS A 146 1.28 14.89 -2.29
C LYS A 146 2.27 13.76 -2.49
N GLY A 147 3.05 13.88 -3.57
CA GLY A 147 4.23 13.08 -3.84
C GLY A 147 5.33 13.97 -4.38
N GLY A 148 6.57 13.81 -3.86
CA GLY A 148 7.67 14.70 -4.23
C GLY A 148 7.41 16.19 -3.93
N GLY A 149 6.63 16.50 -2.89
CA GLY A 149 6.27 17.87 -2.50
C GLY A 149 5.16 18.54 -3.32
N LYS A 150 4.62 17.84 -4.32
CA LYS A 150 3.55 18.34 -5.20
C LYS A 150 2.28 17.53 -5.03
N GLU A 151 1.13 18.19 -5.15
CA GLU A 151 -0.15 17.51 -5.23
C GLU A 151 -0.24 16.68 -6.52
N LEU A 152 -0.61 15.41 -6.40
CA LEU A 152 -0.73 14.49 -7.52
C LEU A 152 -2.20 14.15 -7.78
N PRO A 153 -2.74 14.41 -8.98
CA PRO A 153 -4.15 14.14 -9.29
C PRO A 153 -4.57 12.68 -9.04
N GLY A 154 -3.69 11.73 -9.27
CA GLY A 154 -3.92 10.31 -8.99
C GLY A 154 -4.13 10.04 -7.49
N LEU A 155 -3.32 10.66 -6.62
CA LEU A 155 -3.48 10.55 -5.17
C LEU A 155 -4.74 11.24 -4.69
N VAL A 156 -5.11 12.38 -5.26
CA VAL A 156 -6.38 13.07 -4.95
C VAL A 156 -7.56 12.15 -5.25
N ARG A 157 -7.61 11.52 -6.42
CA ARG A 157 -8.67 10.58 -6.79
C ARG A 157 -8.73 9.39 -5.83
N ARG A 158 -7.57 8.82 -5.50
CA ARG A 158 -7.47 7.68 -4.57
C ARG A 158 -7.98 8.05 -3.19
N ARG A 159 -7.52 9.16 -2.62
CA ARG A 159 -7.98 9.63 -1.30
C ARG A 159 -9.47 9.90 -1.24
N LYS A 160 -10.05 10.48 -2.31
CA LYS A 160 -11.51 10.68 -2.41
C LYS A 160 -12.28 9.36 -2.38
N ALA A 161 -11.81 8.37 -3.13
CA ALA A 161 -12.43 7.04 -3.15
C ALA A 161 -12.30 6.32 -1.79
N GLU A 162 -11.11 6.36 -1.18
CA GLU A 162 -10.89 5.80 0.16
C GLU A 162 -11.73 6.49 1.23
N ARG A 163 -11.84 7.83 1.19
CA ARG A 163 -12.71 8.60 2.09
C ARG A 163 -14.17 8.19 1.96
N ALA A 164 -14.66 8.03 0.74
CA ALA A 164 -16.04 7.59 0.50
C ALA A 164 -16.29 6.18 1.05
N LEU A 165 -15.36 5.26 0.83
CA LEU A 165 -15.43 3.90 1.38
C LEU A 165 -15.36 3.91 2.91
N PHE A 166 -14.50 4.74 3.50
CA PHE A 166 -14.36 4.88 4.95
C PHE A 166 -15.66 5.27 5.64
N LEU A 167 -16.48 6.10 4.99
CA LEU A 167 -17.78 6.57 5.50
C LEU A 167 -18.93 5.61 5.16
N SER A 168 -18.72 4.65 4.26
CA SER A 168 -19.71 3.62 3.98
C SER A 168 -19.73 2.60 5.14
N GLN A 169 -20.88 2.33 5.67
CA GLN A 169 -21.06 1.43 6.83
C GLN A 169 -21.47 0.03 6.35
#